data_9e94df080db6f025542d54bc2dba9050
#
_entry.id   9e94df080db6f025542d54bc2dba9050
#
_cell.length_a   1.000
_cell.length_b   1.000
_cell.length_c   1.000
_cell.angle_alpha   90.00
_cell.angle_beta   90.00
_cell.angle_gamma   90.00
#
_symmetry.space_group_name_H-M   'P 1'
#
loop_
_entity.id
_entity.type
_entity.pdbx_description
1 polymer ?
#
loop_
_entity_poly.entity_id
_entity_poly.type
_entity_poly.pdbx_seq_one_letter_code
_entity_poly.pdbx_strand_id
1 'polypeptide(L)'
;MSQSAALLQESDACRIVGVQFGLLNPELVRRQSVVPITSPVLYSKQIPQSGGMNDLRMGTCDRRTYCATCRNDMIKCPGHFGHLDLAAPMYHVSMMSTVLKILRCVCVFCSHLLVDICEGDPRLDAVHHRDRLTFISNLCKSRKPCLQ
;
A
#
# COMPACT_ATOMS: atom_id res chain seq x y z
N MET A 1 23.09 44.72 17.63
CA MET A 1 22.18 44.92 16.51
C MET A 1 22.27 43.71 15.59
N SER A 2 21.44 42.82 15.90
CA SER A 2 20.52 42.00 15.08
C SER A 2 21.11 41.29 13.85
N GLN A 3 21.53 40.03 14.04
CA GLN A 3 21.79 39.05 12.98
C GLN A 3 20.74 37.90 13.03
N SER A 4 19.49 38.22 13.32
CA SER A 4 18.43 37.24 13.46
C SER A 4 17.44 37.22 12.31
N ALA A 5 17.77 37.74 11.15
CA ALA A 5 16.82 37.89 10.03
C ALA A 5 17.13 37.05 8.78
N ALA A 6 18.05 36.08 8.85
CA ALA A 6 18.52 35.37 7.65
C ALA A 6 18.25 33.85 7.66
N LEU A 7 17.28 33.33 8.42
CA LEU A 7 16.93 31.90 8.43
C LEU A 7 15.43 31.65 8.23
N LEU A 8 14.73 32.51 7.53
CA LEU A 8 13.52 32.11 6.83
C LEU A 8 13.97 31.55 5.47
N GLN A 9 14.50 30.35 5.48
CA GLN A 9 14.51 29.52 4.28
C GLN A 9 13.04 29.43 3.83
N GLU A 10 12.78 29.95 2.63
CA GLU A 10 11.53 29.73 1.93
C GLU A 10 11.26 28.23 1.96
N SER A 11 10.40 27.80 2.87
CA SER A 11 9.82 26.46 2.78
C SER A 11 9.05 26.45 1.48
N ASP A 12 9.50 25.67 0.51
CA ASP A 12 8.76 25.38 -0.71
C ASP A 12 7.38 24.90 -0.30
N ALA A 13 6.44 25.80 -0.20
CA ALA A 13 5.07 25.52 0.17
C ALA A 13 4.42 24.80 -1.01
N CYS A 14 4.54 23.48 -1.03
CA CYS A 14 3.90 22.65 -2.02
C CYS A 14 2.38 22.68 -1.82
N ARG A 15 1.65 23.11 -2.83
CA ARG A 15 0.19 23.05 -2.84
C ARG A 15 -0.26 21.64 -3.20
N ILE A 16 -1.05 21.03 -2.33
CA ILE A 16 -1.69 19.75 -2.64
C ILE A 16 -2.76 19.98 -3.72
N VAL A 17 -2.60 19.35 -4.88
CA VAL A 17 -3.54 19.42 -6.01
C VAL A 17 -4.47 18.24 -6.10
N GLY A 18 -4.15 17.13 -5.43
CA GLY A 18 -4.99 15.95 -5.41
C GLY A 18 -4.43 14.86 -4.51
N VAL A 19 -5.24 13.85 -4.23
CA VAL A 19 -4.88 12.66 -3.48
C VAL A 19 -5.24 11.45 -4.33
N GLN A 20 -4.28 10.55 -4.53
CA GLN A 20 -4.49 9.29 -5.25
C GLN A 20 -4.34 8.11 -4.29
N PHE A 21 -5.37 7.27 -4.23
CA PHE A 21 -5.31 6.02 -3.49
C PHE A 21 -4.72 4.91 -4.36
N GLY A 22 -3.86 4.09 -3.78
CA GLY A 22 -3.22 2.98 -4.46
C GLY A 22 -2.75 1.92 -3.47
N LEU A 23 -2.14 0.86 -3.99
CA LEU A 23 -1.50 -0.15 -3.17
C LEU A 23 -0.13 0.38 -2.71
N LEU A 24 0.12 0.28 -1.41
CA LEU A 24 1.40 0.64 -0.83
C LEU A 24 2.39 -0.52 -1.03
N ASN A 25 3.61 -0.20 -1.43
CA ASN A 25 4.67 -1.18 -1.44
C ASN A 25 5.18 -1.46 -0.01
N PRO A 26 5.85 -2.60 0.24
CA PRO A 26 6.32 -2.96 1.59
C PRO A 26 7.22 -1.91 2.24
N GLU A 27 8.04 -1.21 1.47
CA GLU A 27 8.93 -0.16 1.98
C GLU A 27 8.16 1.05 2.50
N LEU A 28 7.15 1.49 1.74
CA LEU A 28 6.26 2.58 2.16
C LEU A 28 5.45 2.20 3.40
N VAL A 29 4.95 0.95 3.47
CA VAL A 29 4.26 0.44 4.64
C VAL A 29 5.15 0.52 5.89
N ARG A 30 6.39 0.01 5.81
CA ARG A 30 7.34 0.08 6.92
C ARG A 30 7.72 1.51 7.28
N ARG A 31 7.89 2.39 6.30
CA ARG A 31 8.23 3.80 6.51
C ARG A 31 7.11 4.58 7.22
N GLN A 32 5.85 4.26 6.94
CA GLN A 32 4.70 4.90 7.57
C GLN A 32 4.34 4.29 8.92
N SER A 33 4.86 3.12 9.22
CA SER A 33 4.53 2.37 10.43
C SER A 33 5.34 2.85 11.63
N VAL A 34 4.66 3.01 12.76
CA VAL A 34 5.29 3.36 14.04
C VAL A 34 5.72 2.13 14.84
N VAL A 35 5.21 0.94 14.48
CA VAL A 35 5.49 -0.29 15.23
C VAL A 35 5.37 -1.56 14.37
N PRO A 36 6.34 -2.49 14.45
CA PRO A 36 6.16 -3.85 13.96
C PRO A 36 5.32 -4.65 14.97
N ILE A 37 4.30 -5.35 14.49
CA ILE A 37 3.45 -6.20 15.30
C ILE A 37 4.03 -7.62 15.27
N THR A 38 4.50 -8.08 16.43
CA THR A 38 5.20 -9.36 16.56
C THR A 38 4.53 -10.31 17.56
N SER A 39 3.61 -9.80 18.40
CA SER A 39 2.94 -10.57 19.43
C SER A 39 1.46 -10.75 19.13
N PRO A 40 0.92 -11.97 19.23
CA PRO A 40 -0.51 -12.22 19.14
C PRO A 40 -1.27 -11.81 20.42
N VAL A 41 -0.56 -11.50 21.51
CA VAL A 41 -1.15 -11.13 22.79
C VAL A 41 -1.60 -9.67 22.76
N LEU A 42 -2.86 -9.42 23.08
CA LEU A 42 -3.45 -8.08 23.08
C LEU A 42 -3.14 -7.33 24.38
N TYR A 43 -3.26 -7.99 25.50
CA TYR A 43 -3.10 -7.41 26.84
C TYR A 43 -2.28 -8.34 27.74
N SER A 44 -1.42 -7.75 28.55
CA SER A 44 -0.75 -8.41 29.67
C SER A 44 -1.13 -7.68 30.95
N LYS A 45 -1.74 -8.37 31.93
CA LYS A 45 -2.19 -7.77 33.20
C LYS A 45 -3.03 -6.48 33.01
N GLN A 46 -3.97 -6.50 32.06
CA GLN A 46 -4.84 -5.36 31.67
C GLN A 46 -4.11 -4.16 31.03
N ILE A 47 -2.83 -4.29 30.75
CA ILE A 47 -2.05 -3.27 30.05
C ILE A 47 -1.88 -3.73 28.59
N PRO A 48 -2.07 -2.84 27.58
CA PRO A 48 -1.81 -3.16 26.19
C PRO A 48 -0.39 -3.69 25.99
N GLN A 49 -0.27 -4.85 25.33
CA GLN A 49 1.03 -5.48 25.11
C GLN A 49 1.83 -4.72 24.05
N SER A 50 3.08 -4.40 24.38
CA SER A 50 4.01 -3.81 23.39
C SER A 50 4.29 -4.80 22.25
N GLY A 51 4.23 -4.33 21.00
CA GLY A 51 4.33 -5.17 19.82
C GLY A 51 3.08 -6.02 19.52
N GLY A 52 2.00 -5.83 20.26
CA GLY A 52 0.70 -6.43 20.00
C GLY A 52 -0.21 -5.53 19.18
N MET A 53 -1.40 -6.06 18.82
CA MET A 53 -2.39 -5.32 18.02
C MET A 53 -2.95 -4.07 18.71
N ASN A 54 -2.85 -3.98 20.05
CA ASN A 54 -3.30 -2.83 20.81
C ASN A 54 -2.12 -1.99 21.38
N ASP A 55 -0.97 -2.04 20.71
CA ASP A 55 0.20 -1.26 21.13
C ASP A 55 -0.14 0.25 21.19
N LEU A 56 0.20 0.89 22.30
CA LEU A 56 -0.10 2.31 22.53
C LEU A 56 0.57 3.26 21.53
N ARG A 57 1.55 2.80 20.78
CA ARG A 57 2.16 3.58 19.68
C ARG A 57 1.20 3.75 18.51
N MET A 58 0.27 2.82 18.28
CA MET A 58 -0.74 2.95 17.23
C MET A 58 -1.94 3.82 17.64
N GLY A 59 -2.06 4.13 18.90
CA GLY A 59 -3.16 4.92 19.45
C GLY A 59 -3.69 4.32 20.74
N THR A 60 -4.73 4.91 21.29
CA THR A 60 -5.37 4.42 22.51
C THR A 60 -6.89 4.38 22.35
N CYS A 61 -7.51 3.35 22.91
CA CYS A 61 -8.95 3.22 23.03
C CYS A 61 -9.43 3.48 24.47
N ASP A 62 -8.53 3.74 25.40
CA ASP A 62 -8.84 4.01 26.80
C ASP A 62 -8.74 5.51 27.10
N ARG A 63 -9.72 6.03 27.85
CA ARG A 63 -9.77 7.43 28.28
C ARG A 63 -8.66 7.82 29.28
N ARG A 64 -8.05 6.83 29.94
CA ARG A 64 -7.02 7.04 30.98
C ARG A 64 -5.60 6.96 30.44
N THR A 65 -5.45 6.52 29.20
CA THR A 65 -4.13 6.33 28.59
C THR A 65 -3.94 7.31 27.43
N TYR A 66 -2.70 7.63 27.13
CA TYR A 66 -2.30 8.49 26.03
C TYR A 66 -1.55 7.70 24.96
N CYS A 67 -1.71 8.11 23.72
CA CYS A 67 -0.93 7.56 22.62
C CYS A 67 0.56 7.81 22.84
N ALA A 68 1.39 6.77 22.72
CA ALA A 68 2.83 6.88 22.92
C ALA A 68 3.53 7.68 21.80
N THR A 69 2.92 7.76 20.59
CA THR A 69 3.49 8.45 19.42
C THR A 69 3.18 9.94 19.43
N CYS A 70 1.92 10.34 19.55
CA CYS A 70 1.49 11.74 19.48
C CYS A 70 1.14 12.35 20.83
N ARG A 71 1.13 11.56 21.93
CA ARG A 71 0.77 11.96 23.29
C ARG A 71 -0.63 12.53 23.46
N ASN A 72 -1.50 12.33 22.47
CA ASN A 72 -2.89 12.74 22.53
C ASN A 72 -3.76 11.66 23.19
N ASP A 73 -4.92 12.08 23.67
CA ASP A 73 -5.97 11.20 24.17
C ASP A 73 -6.70 10.48 23.02
N MET A 74 -7.63 9.58 23.36
CA MET A 74 -8.36 8.79 22.39
C MET A 74 -9.26 9.63 21.45
N ILE A 75 -9.59 10.89 21.81
CA ILE A 75 -10.44 11.77 20.99
C ILE A 75 -9.59 12.51 19.94
N LYS A 76 -8.40 12.95 20.33
CA LYS A 76 -7.52 13.80 19.52
C LYS A 76 -6.49 12.99 18.71
N CYS A 77 -6.23 11.74 19.10
CA CYS A 77 -5.30 10.88 18.37
C CYS A 77 -5.95 10.37 17.08
N PRO A 78 -5.40 10.66 15.90
CA PRO A 78 -5.96 10.18 14.62
C PRO A 78 -5.71 8.68 14.40
N GLY A 79 -4.94 8.02 15.27
CA GLY A 79 -4.40 6.70 15.05
C GLY A 79 -3.12 6.71 14.23
N HIS A 80 -2.29 5.70 14.42
CA HIS A 80 -1.02 5.52 13.70
C HIS A 80 -0.93 4.11 13.16
N PHE A 81 -0.30 3.95 11.99
CA PHE A 81 -0.17 2.66 11.33
C PHE A 81 0.87 1.78 12.02
N GLY A 82 0.53 0.52 12.24
CA GLY A 82 1.47 -0.55 12.48
C GLY A 82 1.60 -1.44 11.25
N HIS A 83 2.61 -2.31 11.22
CA HIS A 83 2.74 -3.32 10.16
C HIS A 83 2.98 -4.70 10.74
N LEU A 84 2.61 -5.71 9.97
CA LEU A 84 2.87 -7.11 10.24
C LEU A 84 3.63 -7.68 9.05
N ASP A 85 4.83 -8.19 9.27
CA ASP A 85 5.55 -8.94 8.25
C ASP A 85 5.02 -10.36 8.17
N LEU A 86 4.54 -10.76 6.99
CA LEU A 86 4.05 -12.10 6.75
C LEU A 86 5.23 -13.07 6.56
N ALA A 87 5.11 -14.29 7.08
CA ALA A 87 6.13 -15.34 6.94
C ALA A 87 6.36 -15.77 5.48
N ALA A 88 5.34 -15.64 4.64
CA ALA A 88 5.40 -15.91 3.21
C ALA A 88 4.64 -14.83 2.42
N PRO A 89 5.06 -14.53 1.18
CA PRO A 89 4.31 -13.61 0.32
C PRO A 89 2.89 -14.11 0.07
N MET A 90 1.92 -13.21 0.15
CA MET A 90 0.52 -13.50 -0.17
C MET A 90 0.01 -12.53 -1.22
N TYR A 91 -0.89 -13.02 -2.08
CA TYR A 91 -1.66 -12.16 -2.96
C TYR A 91 -2.64 -11.30 -2.15
N HIS A 92 -2.80 -10.05 -2.57
CA HIS A 92 -3.79 -9.17 -1.96
C HIS A 92 -5.21 -9.67 -2.25
N VAL A 93 -5.96 -9.99 -1.20
CA VAL A 93 -7.27 -10.68 -1.30
C VAL A 93 -8.25 -9.92 -2.21
N SER A 94 -8.34 -8.59 -2.08
CA SER A 94 -9.24 -7.78 -2.91
C SER A 94 -8.79 -7.68 -4.38
N MET A 95 -7.56 -8.09 -4.71
CA MET A 95 -7.00 -8.03 -6.06
C MET A 95 -6.92 -9.39 -6.76
N MET A 96 -7.44 -10.46 -6.14
CA MET A 96 -7.35 -11.84 -6.69
C MET A 96 -7.93 -11.95 -8.09
N SER A 97 -9.06 -11.31 -8.37
CA SER A 97 -9.67 -11.32 -9.70
C SER A 97 -8.80 -10.62 -10.74
N THR A 98 -8.13 -9.54 -10.37
CA THR A 98 -7.21 -8.79 -11.23
C THR A 98 -5.93 -9.60 -11.49
N VAL A 99 -5.36 -10.19 -10.44
CA VAL A 99 -4.19 -11.08 -10.53
C VAL A 99 -4.49 -12.26 -11.47
N LEU A 100 -5.65 -12.90 -11.32
CA LEU A 100 -6.07 -14.00 -12.18
C LEU A 100 -6.20 -13.57 -13.66
N LYS A 101 -6.74 -12.37 -13.92
CA LYS A 101 -6.81 -11.82 -15.28
C LYS A 101 -5.42 -11.61 -15.88
N ILE A 102 -4.48 -11.05 -15.10
CA ILE A 102 -3.10 -10.81 -15.54
C ILE A 102 -2.39 -12.14 -15.81
N LEU A 103 -2.48 -13.11 -14.91
CA LEU A 103 -1.85 -14.42 -15.09
C LEU A 103 -2.38 -15.18 -16.31
N ARG A 104 -3.65 -14.97 -16.68
CA ARG A 104 -4.22 -15.56 -17.89
C ARG A 104 -3.77 -14.89 -19.19
N CYS A 105 -3.15 -13.72 -19.11
CA CYS A 105 -2.62 -13.01 -20.28
C CYS A 105 -1.15 -13.35 -20.55
N VAL A 106 -0.47 -14.02 -19.62
CA VAL A 106 0.96 -14.30 -19.68
C VAL A 106 1.19 -15.80 -19.91
N CYS A 107 2.16 -16.13 -20.74
CA CYS A 107 2.59 -17.50 -20.95
C CYS A 107 3.34 -18.03 -19.73
N VAL A 108 2.96 -19.22 -19.22
CA VAL A 108 3.60 -19.86 -18.07
C VAL A 108 5.02 -20.38 -18.35
N PHE A 109 5.38 -20.58 -19.62
CA PHE A 109 6.69 -21.12 -20.03
C PHE A 109 7.72 -20.00 -20.28
N CYS A 110 7.35 -19.00 -21.07
CA CYS A 110 8.28 -17.94 -21.50
C CYS A 110 8.04 -16.58 -20.82
N SER A 111 7.00 -16.46 -19.97
CA SER A 111 6.63 -15.23 -19.27
C SER A 111 6.30 -14.03 -20.17
N HIS A 112 6.12 -14.24 -21.48
CA HIS A 112 5.71 -13.21 -22.41
C HIS A 112 4.19 -13.10 -22.47
N LEU A 113 3.70 -11.95 -22.92
CA LEU A 113 2.29 -11.72 -23.19
C LEU A 113 1.82 -12.65 -24.33
N LEU A 114 0.64 -13.24 -24.20
CA LEU A 114 0.09 -14.17 -25.20
C LEU A 114 -0.36 -13.49 -26.51
N VAL A 115 -0.34 -12.16 -26.56
CA VAL A 115 -0.66 -11.34 -27.73
C VAL A 115 0.45 -10.34 -27.99
N ASP A 116 0.79 -10.15 -29.26
CA ASP A 116 1.77 -9.14 -29.68
C ASP A 116 1.10 -7.75 -29.63
N ILE A 117 1.30 -7.08 -28.50
CA ILE A 117 0.88 -5.70 -28.26
C ILE A 117 2.07 -4.97 -27.66
N CYS A 118 2.53 -3.91 -28.34
CA CYS A 118 3.61 -3.05 -27.89
C CYS A 118 3.07 -1.74 -27.30
N GLU A 119 3.90 -1.01 -26.57
CA GLU A 119 3.62 0.37 -26.23
C GLU A 119 3.46 1.19 -27.52
N GLY A 120 2.39 2.00 -27.59
CA GLY A 120 2.04 2.76 -28.80
C GLY A 120 1.19 2.00 -29.82
N ASP A 121 0.68 0.81 -29.47
CA ASP A 121 -0.28 0.09 -30.33
C ASP A 121 -1.59 0.90 -30.42
N PRO A 122 -2.02 1.31 -31.62
CA PRO A 122 -3.23 2.12 -31.81
C PRO A 122 -4.49 1.46 -31.27
N ARG A 123 -4.49 0.13 -31.13
CA ARG A 123 -5.60 -0.63 -30.51
C ARG A 123 -5.70 -0.36 -29.01
N LEU A 124 -4.56 -0.13 -28.33
CA LEU A 124 -4.54 0.22 -26.89
C LEU A 124 -4.84 1.69 -26.66
N ASP A 125 -4.42 2.57 -27.55
CA ASP A 125 -4.63 4.00 -27.43
C ASP A 125 -6.10 4.39 -27.59
N ALA A 126 -6.84 3.60 -28.37
CA ALA A 126 -8.29 3.74 -28.51
C ALA A 126 -9.08 3.30 -27.26
N VAL A 127 -8.45 2.56 -26.34
CA VAL A 127 -9.11 2.02 -25.14
C VAL A 127 -8.77 2.85 -23.90
N HIS A 128 -9.80 3.23 -23.14
CA HIS A 128 -9.60 3.95 -21.89
C HIS A 128 -8.74 3.13 -20.90
N HIS A 129 -7.86 3.78 -20.15
CA HIS A 129 -6.90 3.14 -19.25
C HIS A 129 -7.49 2.09 -18.32
N ARG A 130 -8.70 2.33 -17.79
CA ARG A 130 -9.41 1.40 -16.89
C ARG A 130 -9.79 0.09 -17.57
N ASP A 131 -10.01 0.11 -18.88
CA ASP A 131 -10.54 -1.03 -19.64
C ASP A 131 -9.44 -1.81 -20.36
N ARG A 132 -8.20 -1.30 -20.39
CA ARG A 132 -7.06 -1.91 -21.08
C ARG A 132 -6.83 -3.36 -20.65
N LEU A 133 -6.83 -3.66 -19.36
CA LEU A 133 -6.65 -5.02 -18.85
C LEU A 133 -7.77 -5.96 -19.35
N THR A 134 -9.00 -5.49 -19.34
CA THR A 134 -10.15 -6.28 -19.82
C THR A 134 -10.06 -6.53 -21.32
N PHE A 135 -9.66 -5.53 -22.09
CA PHE A 135 -9.43 -5.65 -23.52
C PHE A 135 -8.35 -6.69 -23.85
N ILE A 136 -7.17 -6.57 -23.23
CA ILE A 136 -6.05 -7.53 -23.39
C ILE A 136 -6.48 -8.93 -22.98
N SER A 137 -7.17 -9.07 -21.84
CA SER A 137 -7.66 -10.36 -21.36
C SER A 137 -8.62 -11.02 -22.35
N ASN A 138 -9.46 -10.25 -23.03
CA ASN A 138 -10.37 -10.77 -24.06
C ASN A 138 -9.60 -11.25 -25.30
N LEU A 139 -8.55 -10.55 -25.71
CA LEU A 139 -7.69 -10.97 -26.83
C LEU A 139 -6.91 -12.25 -26.50
N CYS A 140 -6.50 -12.43 -25.26
CA CYS A 140 -5.74 -13.61 -24.81
C CYS A 140 -6.59 -14.87 -24.66
N LYS A 141 -7.92 -14.77 -24.53
CA LYS A 141 -8.82 -15.94 -24.28
C LYS A 141 -8.69 -17.07 -25.30
N SER A 142 -8.44 -16.73 -26.56
CA SER A 142 -8.32 -17.71 -27.66
C SER A 142 -6.89 -18.17 -27.94
N ARG A 143 -5.91 -17.63 -27.20
CA ARG A 143 -4.49 -17.92 -27.41
C ARG A 143 -4.03 -19.04 -26.49
N LYS A 144 -3.22 -19.95 -27.04
CA LYS A 144 -2.56 -21.02 -26.29
C LYS A 144 -1.17 -20.58 -25.86
N PRO A 145 -0.65 -21.05 -24.69
CA PRO A 145 0.76 -20.87 -24.33
C PRO A 145 1.67 -21.46 -25.42
N CYS A 146 2.89 -20.93 -25.54
CA CYS A 146 3.89 -21.53 -26.41
C CYS A 146 4.23 -22.93 -25.90
N LEU A 147 4.20 -23.91 -26.80
CA LEU A 147 4.73 -25.26 -26.54
C LEU A 147 6.24 -25.17 -26.78
N GLN A 148 7.04 -25.17 -25.74
CA GLN A 148 8.48 -25.47 -25.84
C GLN A 148 8.69 -26.95 -25.60
#